data_658c6cf19805a90049860642a1d229da
#
_entry.id   658c6cf19805a90049860642a1d229da
#
_cell.length_a   1.000
_cell.length_b   1.000
_cell.length_c   1.000
_cell.angle_alpha   90.00
_cell.angle_beta   90.00
_cell.angle_gamma   90.00
#
_symmetry.space_group_name_H-M   'P 1'
#
loop_
_entity.id
_entity.type
_entity.pdbx_description
1 polymer ?
#
loop_
_entity_poly.entity_id
_entity_poly.type
_entity_poly.pdbx_seq_one_letter_code
_entity_poly.pdbx_strand_id
1 'polypeptide(L)'
;MQRVIHFEIYTRDPEAVCPFYQDVFGWKFKKFEGGPIDYWLVTTGDDKDPGINGGLAHPREGQSPGTINTIAVPSLDQSIKKIEERG
;
A
#
# COMPACT_ATOMS: atom_id res chain seq x y z
N MET A 1 11.68 12.03 -10.21
CA MET A 1 12.44 11.02 -9.46
C MET A 1 11.60 9.76 -9.32
N GLN A 2 12.18 8.62 -9.61
CA GLN A 2 11.46 7.34 -9.61
C GLN A 2 11.68 6.64 -8.27
N ARG A 3 10.72 6.75 -7.39
CA ARG A 3 10.86 6.22 -6.03
C ARG A 3 9.55 5.61 -5.56
N VAL A 4 9.63 4.81 -4.51
CA VAL A 4 8.42 4.25 -3.86
C VAL A 4 7.69 5.40 -3.17
N ILE A 5 6.40 5.56 -3.51
CA ILE A 5 5.56 6.63 -2.97
C ILE A 5 4.36 6.10 -2.19
N HIS A 6 4.09 4.80 -2.26
CA HIS A 6 2.90 4.20 -1.67
C HIS A 6 3.16 2.71 -1.44
N PHE A 7 2.55 2.16 -0.42
CA PHE A 7 2.59 0.72 -0.18
C PHE A 7 1.17 0.19 0.01
N GLU A 8 0.97 -1.11 -0.21
CA GLU A 8 -0.29 -1.76 0.12
C GLU A 8 0.00 -3.05 0.86
N ILE A 9 -0.61 -3.19 2.02
CA ILE A 9 -0.51 -4.39 2.83
C ILE A 9 -1.74 -5.25 2.55
N TYR A 10 -1.52 -6.47 2.10
CA TYR A 10 -2.61 -7.42 1.87
C TYR A 10 -2.58 -8.47 2.96
N THR A 11 -3.67 -8.57 3.70
CA THR A 11 -3.79 -9.50 4.82
C THR A 11 -5.17 -10.14 4.83
N ARG A 12 -5.23 -11.40 5.26
CA ARG A 12 -6.51 -12.09 5.42
C ARG A 12 -7.24 -11.67 6.67
N ASP A 13 -6.57 -10.94 7.58
CA ASP A 13 -7.18 -10.52 8.85
C ASP A 13 -6.91 -9.04 9.17
N PRO A 14 -7.55 -8.10 8.43
CA PRO A 14 -7.40 -6.67 8.72
C PRO A 14 -7.81 -6.30 10.14
N GLU A 15 -8.79 -7.00 10.70
CA GLU A 15 -9.30 -6.73 12.06
C GLU A 15 -8.23 -6.92 13.12
N ALA A 16 -7.27 -7.82 12.89
CA ALA A 16 -6.16 -8.04 13.81
C ALA A 16 -4.93 -7.19 13.45
N VAL A 17 -4.68 -6.99 12.16
CA VAL A 17 -3.47 -6.31 11.69
C VAL A 17 -3.52 -4.80 11.93
N CYS A 18 -4.67 -4.17 11.69
CA CYS A 18 -4.81 -2.72 11.92
C CYS A 18 -4.53 -2.34 13.38
N PRO A 19 -5.16 -2.97 14.37
CA PRO A 19 -4.84 -2.66 15.78
C PRO A 19 -3.39 -2.90 16.15
N PHE A 20 -2.76 -3.91 15.54
CA PHE A 20 -1.35 -4.19 15.79
C PHE A 20 -0.48 -2.99 15.44
N TYR A 21 -0.64 -2.46 14.22
CA TYR A 21 0.16 -1.32 13.77
C TYR A 21 -0.20 -0.04 14.52
N GLN A 22 -1.46 0.12 14.91
CA GLN A 22 -1.90 1.26 15.72
C GLN A 22 -1.21 1.25 17.08
N ASP A 23 -1.20 0.10 17.73
CA ASP A 23 -0.68 -0.03 19.10
C ASP A 23 0.83 0.04 19.14
N VAL A 24 1.50 -0.57 18.18
CA VAL A 24 2.96 -0.67 18.19
C VAL A 24 3.62 0.59 17.61
N PHE A 25 3.09 1.12 16.50
CA PHE A 25 3.74 2.20 15.77
C PHE A 25 2.95 3.51 15.75
N GLY A 26 1.74 3.52 16.26
CA GLY A 26 0.91 4.72 16.27
C GLY A 26 0.33 5.09 14.91
N TRP A 27 0.30 4.16 13.97
CA TRP A 27 -0.30 4.41 12.67
C TRP A 27 -1.80 4.60 12.79
N LYS A 28 -2.40 5.34 11.84
CA LYS A 28 -3.84 5.58 11.80
C LYS A 28 -4.44 4.88 10.61
N PHE A 29 -5.57 4.21 10.83
CA PHE A 29 -6.29 3.48 9.79
C PHE A 29 -7.69 4.04 9.67
N LYS A 30 -8.10 4.34 8.43
CA LYS A 30 -9.45 4.81 8.16
C LYS A 30 -10.05 3.94 7.08
N LYS A 31 -11.13 3.23 7.42
CA LYS A 31 -11.83 2.38 6.47
C LYS A 31 -12.50 3.25 5.40
N PHE A 32 -12.24 2.93 4.13
CA PHE A 32 -12.86 3.62 3.02
C PHE A 32 -14.26 3.05 2.80
N GLU A 33 -15.27 3.91 2.92
CA GLU A 33 -16.66 3.51 2.73
C GLU A 33 -17.09 3.76 1.27
N GLY A 34 -17.99 2.91 0.79
CA GLY A 34 -18.61 3.10 -0.52
C GLY A 34 -17.94 2.39 -1.68
N GLY A 35 -16.89 1.61 -1.44
CA GLY A 35 -16.28 0.79 -2.46
C GLY A 35 -16.84 -0.63 -2.48
N PRO A 36 -16.59 -1.39 -3.56
CA PRO A 36 -17.05 -2.78 -3.66
C PRO A 36 -16.28 -3.74 -2.76
N ILE A 37 -15.09 -3.34 -2.29
CA ILE A 37 -14.26 -4.12 -1.39
C ILE A 37 -13.87 -3.27 -0.20
N ASP A 38 -13.55 -3.92 0.92
CA ASP A 38 -13.06 -3.23 2.10
C ASP A 38 -11.62 -2.78 1.87
N TYR A 39 -11.36 -1.51 2.16
CA TYR A 39 -10.05 -0.91 1.99
C TYR A 39 -9.80 0.08 3.11
N TRP A 40 -8.61 0.06 3.69
CA TRP A 40 -8.24 0.99 4.76
C TRP A 40 -7.13 1.91 4.27
N LEU A 41 -7.31 3.21 4.50
CA LEU A 41 -6.27 4.19 4.27
C LEU A 41 -5.33 4.17 5.47
N VAL A 42 -4.04 4.09 5.21
CA VAL A 42 -3.02 3.97 6.25
C VAL A 42 -2.19 5.24 6.29
N THR A 43 -2.21 5.93 7.43
CA THR A 43 -1.40 7.12 7.67
C THR A 43 -0.31 6.77 8.67
N THR A 44 0.95 6.87 8.24
CA THR A 44 2.09 6.47 9.07
C THR A 44 2.73 7.63 9.81
N GLY A 45 2.44 8.87 9.40
CA GLY A 45 2.98 10.07 10.06
C GLY A 45 2.41 11.33 9.44
N ASP A 46 2.93 12.47 9.87
CA ASP A 46 2.53 13.77 9.33
C ASP A 46 3.15 14.02 7.96
N ASP A 47 2.49 14.84 7.16
CA ASP A 47 2.96 15.18 5.80
C ASP A 47 4.37 15.78 5.80
N LYS A 48 4.72 16.48 6.84
CA LYS A 48 6.03 17.15 6.95
C LYS A 48 7.15 16.21 7.37
N ASP A 49 6.83 15.02 7.86
CA ASP A 49 7.84 14.05 8.28
C ASP A 49 8.21 13.16 7.10
N PRO A 50 9.47 12.70 7.03
CA PRO A 50 9.85 11.74 5.99
C PRO A 50 9.08 10.43 6.16
N GLY A 51 8.63 9.88 5.04
CA GLY A 51 7.92 8.60 5.04
C GLY A 51 6.82 8.57 4.00
N ILE A 52 6.13 7.45 3.94
CA ILE A 52 5.04 7.26 2.98
C ILE A 52 3.82 6.70 3.69
N ASN A 53 2.67 7.00 3.13
CA ASN A 53 1.40 6.42 3.55
C ASN A 53 0.99 5.34 2.57
N GLY A 54 -0.01 4.55 2.91
CA GLY A 54 -0.41 3.44 2.06
C GLY A 54 -1.84 3.00 2.27
N GLY A 55 -2.09 1.75 1.95
CA GLY A 55 -3.39 1.13 2.09
C GLY A 55 -3.26 -0.26 2.66
N LEU A 56 -4.39 -0.81 3.09
CA LEU A 56 -4.49 -2.17 3.59
C LEU A 56 -5.80 -2.77 3.09
N ALA A 57 -5.76 -4.01 2.66
CA ALA A 57 -6.92 -4.69 2.12
C ALA A 57 -6.78 -6.21 2.26
N HIS A 58 -7.88 -6.92 1.98
CA HIS A 58 -7.81 -8.37 1.79
C HIS A 58 -7.12 -8.70 0.47
N PRO A 59 -6.36 -9.80 0.40
CA PRO A 59 -5.82 -10.24 -0.88
C PRO A 59 -6.96 -10.52 -1.87
N ARG A 60 -6.70 -10.21 -3.14
CA ARG A 60 -7.62 -10.57 -4.21
C ARG A 60 -7.52 -12.08 -4.45
N GLU A 61 -8.52 -12.62 -5.14
CA GLU A 61 -8.50 -14.03 -5.53
C GLU A 61 -7.21 -14.33 -6.30
N GLY A 62 -6.51 -15.38 -5.88
CA GLY A 62 -5.23 -15.76 -6.50
C GLY A 62 -4.02 -14.97 -6.04
N GLN A 63 -4.22 -13.97 -5.18
CA GLN A 63 -3.14 -13.15 -4.65
C GLN A 63 -2.73 -13.64 -3.26
N SER A 64 -1.42 -13.72 -3.03
CA SER A 64 -0.89 -14.06 -1.71
C SER A 64 -0.87 -12.83 -0.80
N PRO A 65 -1.02 -13.02 0.52
CA PRO A 65 -0.78 -11.92 1.47
C PRO A 65 0.64 -11.39 1.35
N GLY A 66 0.84 -10.14 1.70
CA GLY A 66 2.15 -9.50 1.66
C GLY A 66 2.02 -8.02 1.39
N THR A 67 3.15 -7.37 1.17
CA THR A 67 3.20 -5.94 0.91
C THR A 67 3.68 -5.68 -0.51
N ILE A 68 2.96 -4.80 -1.22
CA ILE A 68 3.31 -4.36 -2.56
C ILE A 68 3.65 -2.88 -2.51
N ASN A 69 4.75 -2.50 -3.14
CA ASN A 69 5.17 -1.11 -3.24
C ASN A 69 4.82 -0.53 -4.61
N THR A 70 4.45 0.75 -4.62
CA THR A 70 4.17 1.48 -5.84
C THR A 70 5.30 2.46 -6.10
N ILE A 71 5.87 2.40 -7.29
CA ILE A 71 6.94 3.29 -7.73
C ILE A 71 6.36 4.32 -8.70
N ALA A 72 6.55 5.59 -8.40
CA ALA A 72 6.13 6.65 -9.31
C ALA A 72 7.09 6.73 -10.49
N VAL A 73 6.55 6.76 -11.70
CA VAL A 73 7.36 6.85 -12.92
C VAL A 73 6.76 7.90 -13.86
N PRO A 74 7.59 8.59 -14.66
CA PRO A 74 7.09 9.59 -15.61
C PRO A 74 6.30 8.98 -16.77
N SER A 75 6.58 7.73 -17.14
CA SER A 75 5.86 7.03 -18.20
C SER A 75 5.79 5.55 -17.88
N LEU A 76 4.56 5.06 -17.71
CA LEU A 76 4.31 3.64 -17.45
C LEU A 76 4.77 2.78 -18.63
N ASP A 77 4.42 3.20 -19.86
CA ASP A 77 4.76 2.45 -21.07
C ASP A 77 6.27 2.30 -21.22
N GLN A 78 7.01 3.38 -21.01
CA GLN A 78 8.48 3.33 -21.11
C GLN A 78 9.09 2.48 -20.01
N SER A 79 8.54 2.53 -18.82
CA SER A 79 9.03 1.71 -17.70
C SER A 79 8.81 0.23 -17.95
N ILE A 80 7.62 -0.14 -18.44
CA ILE A 80 7.32 -1.53 -18.81
C ILE A 80 8.30 -2.02 -19.87
N LYS A 81 8.54 -1.19 -20.90
CA LYS A 81 9.47 -1.53 -21.97
C LYS A 81 10.88 -1.79 -21.42
N LYS A 82 11.36 -0.93 -20.54
CA LYS A 82 12.69 -1.11 -19.94
C LYS A 82 12.76 -2.38 -19.09
N ILE A 83 11.71 -2.69 -18.36
CA ILE A 83 11.65 -3.92 -17.57
C ILE A 83 11.71 -5.14 -18.47
N GLU A 84 10.92 -5.15 -19.54
CA GLU A 84 10.90 -6.26 -20.49
C GLU A 84 12.24 -6.45 -21.20
N GLU A 85 12.92 -5.35 -21.54
CA GLU A 85 14.23 -5.40 -22.18
C GLU A 85 15.32 -5.98 -21.27
N ARG A 86 15.14 -5.86 -19.97
CA ARG A 86 16.10 -6.44 -19.02
C ARG A 86 15.83 -7.92 -18.73
N GLY A 87 14.72 -8.42 -19.16
CA GLY A 87 14.29 -9.78 -18.90
C GLY A 87 13.48 -9.91 -17.66
#